data_c456abf16476eb48f12cd023fbf05d63
#
_entry.id   c456abf16476eb48f12cd023fbf05d63
#
_cell.length_a   1.000
_cell.length_b   1.000
_cell.length_c   1.000
_cell.angle_alpha   90.00
_cell.angle_beta   90.00
_cell.angle_gamma   90.00
#
_symmetry.space_group_name_H-M   'P 1'
#
loop_
_entity.id
_entity.type
_entity.pdbx_description
1 polymer ?
#
loop_
_entity_poly.entity_id
_entity_poly.type
_entity_poly.pdbx_seq_one_letter_code
_entity_poly.pdbx_strand_id
1 'polypeptide(L)'
;MTTNLTLANYFHEWMETFKKPAISSVTYVKYQNTYQHIKNYFGDIKFNKITRQNYQTVLNNFAKTHAKRTTAGFHKQIRAAVIDALEEGIIKTDFTRKAIITGREKVTEKVMFHSYSEWQTLIQATCISTNSYDFIIYLSAMTGLRFAEVLGLTVADINFKSKLIVVNKTWDYKYHTGFKPTKNSSSIRTIDVDTKTLHVIKNIIRARKFKLPQQKICENENGKLPVSATINRHLEKLCDKLNIASISFHGLRHTHASILLFKNVNILSVSRRLGHKDVTTTQSVYLHIIKEMEERETKLIMKIMMKALSE
;
A
#
# COMPACT_ATOMS: atom_id res chain seq x y z
N MET A 1 -10.51 42.94 -3.72
CA MET A 1 -11.69 42.02 -3.86
C MET A 1 -11.63 40.79 -2.95
N THR A 2 -11.08 40.88 -1.75
CA THR A 2 -10.82 39.71 -0.87
C THR A 2 -11.67 39.64 0.40
N THR A 3 -12.74 40.43 0.50
CA THR A 3 -13.48 40.58 1.77
C THR A 3 -14.40 39.44 2.15
N ASN A 4 -14.74 38.53 1.24
CA ASN A 4 -15.67 37.42 1.47
C ASN A 4 -15.13 36.02 1.15
N LEU A 5 -13.82 35.85 0.90
CA LEU A 5 -13.25 34.57 0.57
C LEU A 5 -13.21 33.66 1.82
N THR A 6 -13.77 32.45 1.71
CA THR A 6 -13.66 31.40 2.74
C THR A 6 -12.51 30.47 2.44
N LEU A 7 -12.01 29.73 3.46
CA LEU A 7 -11.00 28.68 3.26
C LEU A 7 -11.52 27.60 2.30
N ALA A 8 -12.81 27.25 2.37
CA ALA A 8 -13.41 26.25 1.50
C ALA A 8 -13.35 26.67 0.02
N ASN A 9 -13.73 27.90 -0.30
CA ASN A 9 -13.73 28.39 -1.67
C ASN A 9 -12.30 28.47 -2.22
N TYR A 10 -11.36 29.04 -1.44
CA TYR A 10 -9.95 29.07 -1.85
C TYR A 10 -9.39 27.66 -2.07
N PHE A 11 -9.60 26.74 -1.12
CA PHE A 11 -9.10 25.37 -1.24
C PHE A 11 -9.67 24.65 -2.45
N HIS A 12 -10.94 24.89 -2.78
CA HIS A 12 -11.56 24.30 -3.97
C HIS A 12 -10.90 24.79 -5.26
N GLU A 13 -10.78 26.10 -5.43
CA GLU A 13 -10.13 26.68 -6.62
C GLU A 13 -8.67 26.24 -6.73
N TRP A 14 -7.94 26.27 -5.61
CA TRP A 14 -6.56 25.82 -5.53
C TRP A 14 -6.39 24.34 -5.91
N MET A 15 -7.26 23.45 -5.39
CA MET A 15 -7.13 22.02 -5.74
C MET A 15 -7.53 21.71 -7.18
N GLU A 16 -8.50 22.42 -7.76
CA GLU A 16 -8.87 22.29 -9.18
C GLU A 16 -7.73 22.75 -10.09
N THR A 17 -7.09 23.86 -9.75
CA THR A 17 -6.03 24.48 -10.55
C THR A 17 -4.70 23.73 -10.41
N PHE A 18 -4.24 23.48 -9.19
CA PHE A 18 -2.86 23.00 -8.95
C PHE A 18 -2.77 21.50 -8.69
N LYS A 19 -3.83 20.85 -8.18
CA LYS A 19 -3.73 19.44 -7.78
C LYS A 19 -4.38 18.51 -8.80
N LYS A 20 -5.54 18.83 -9.30
CA LYS A 20 -6.28 17.98 -10.25
C LYS A 20 -5.47 17.57 -11.48
N PRO A 21 -4.74 18.44 -12.18
CA PRO A 21 -3.94 18.06 -13.34
C PRO A 21 -2.67 17.30 -13.00
N ALA A 22 -2.16 17.42 -11.75
CA ALA A 22 -0.85 16.93 -11.34
C ALA A 22 -0.87 15.59 -10.59
N ILE A 23 -2.04 15.14 -10.12
CA ILE A 23 -2.14 13.95 -9.26
C ILE A 23 -3.12 12.90 -9.83
N SER A 24 -2.97 11.65 -9.38
CA SER A 24 -3.90 10.58 -9.77
C SER A 24 -5.31 10.83 -9.25
N SER A 25 -6.33 10.32 -9.96
CA SER A 25 -7.74 10.38 -9.57
C SER A 25 -8.00 9.89 -8.13
N VAL A 26 -7.32 8.81 -7.72
CA VAL A 26 -7.40 8.28 -6.35
C VAL A 26 -6.87 9.27 -5.30
N THR A 27 -5.83 10.01 -5.64
CA THR A 27 -5.28 11.06 -4.75
C THR A 27 -6.19 12.27 -4.75
N TYR A 28 -6.74 12.64 -5.90
CA TYR A 28 -7.65 13.76 -6.03
C TYR A 28 -8.93 13.57 -5.18
N VAL A 29 -9.51 12.38 -5.14
CA VAL A 29 -10.65 12.07 -4.23
C VAL A 29 -10.32 12.36 -2.76
N LYS A 30 -9.07 12.20 -2.32
CA LYS A 30 -8.67 12.56 -0.94
C LYS A 30 -8.71 14.07 -0.72
N TYR A 31 -8.36 14.87 -1.72
CA TYR A 31 -8.49 16.32 -1.66
C TYR A 31 -9.96 16.75 -1.64
N GLN A 32 -10.82 16.09 -2.42
CA GLN A 32 -12.26 16.31 -2.39
C GLN A 32 -12.85 16.00 -0.99
N ASN A 33 -12.43 14.91 -0.36
CA ASN A 33 -12.85 14.61 1.02
C ASN A 33 -12.37 15.68 2.00
N THR A 34 -11.12 16.14 1.85
CA THR A 34 -10.60 17.25 2.67
C THR A 34 -11.41 18.54 2.46
N TYR A 35 -11.78 18.87 1.24
CA TYR A 35 -12.66 19.99 0.92
C TYR A 35 -14.02 19.87 1.64
N GLN A 36 -14.65 18.70 1.63
CA GLN A 36 -15.91 18.49 2.36
C GLN A 36 -15.74 18.67 3.88
N HIS A 37 -14.63 18.18 4.43
CA HIS A 37 -14.33 18.42 5.85
C HIS A 37 -14.07 19.89 6.15
N ILE A 38 -13.38 20.63 5.28
CA ILE A 38 -13.20 22.08 5.43
C ILE A 38 -14.55 22.79 5.48
N LYS A 39 -15.48 22.48 4.56
CA LYS A 39 -16.84 23.03 4.57
C LYS A 39 -17.56 22.77 5.89
N ASN A 40 -17.49 21.54 6.38
CA ASN A 40 -18.21 21.11 7.57
C ASN A 40 -17.65 21.73 8.87
N TYR A 41 -16.33 21.95 8.96
CA TYR A 41 -15.68 22.40 10.19
C TYR A 41 -15.45 23.92 10.24
N PHE A 42 -15.23 24.56 9.10
CA PHE A 42 -14.98 26.01 9.05
C PHE A 42 -16.20 26.83 8.60
N GLY A 43 -17.17 26.20 7.89
CA GLY A 43 -18.37 26.88 7.40
C GLY A 43 -18.03 28.16 6.61
N ASP A 44 -18.70 29.22 6.96
CA ASP A 44 -18.59 30.54 6.30
C ASP A 44 -17.54 31.47 6.93
N ILE A 45 -16.69 30.95 7.83
CA ILE A 45 -15.60 31.72 8.43
C ILE A 45 -14.72 32.29 7.31
N LYS A 46 -14.54 33.62 7.30
CA LYS A 46 -13.66 34.30 6.34
C LYS A 46 -12.22 33.80 6.51
N PHE A 47 -11.56 33.50 5.42
CA PHE A 47 -10.22 32.92 5.40
C PHE A 47 -9.18 33.69 6.21
N ASN A 48 -9.22 35.02 6.08
CA ASN A 48 -8.36 35.95 6.83
C ASN A 48 -8.73 36.12 8.32
N LYS A 49 -9.82 35.55 8.79
CA LYS A 49 -10.26 35.54 10.19
C LYS A 49 -9.97 34.23 10.93
N ILE A 50 -9.47 33.20 10.22
CA ILE A 50 -9.09 31.96 10.85
C ILE A 50 -7.82 32.19 11.66
N THR A 51 -7.92 31.96 12.96
CA THR A 51 -6.77 32.04 13.89
C THR A 51 -6.15 30.68 14.08
N ARG A 52 -4.90 30.64 14.59
CA ARG A 52 -4.22 29.40 14.96
C ARG A 52 -5.03 28.60 16.00
N GLN A 53 -5.71 29.27 16.92
CA GLN A 53 -6.53 28.61 17.93
C GLN A 53 -7.78 27.97 17.32
N ASN A 54 -8.50 28.70 16.42
CA ASN A 54 -9.63 28.11 15.68
C ASN A 54 -9.19 26.87 14.90
N TYR A 55 -8.07 26.97 14.19
CA TYR A 55 -7.54 25.84 13.41
C TYR A 55 -7.20 24.62 14.28
N GLN A 56 -6.53 24.84 15.42
CA GLN A 56 -6.20 23.76 16.34
C GLN A 56 -7.46 23.11 16.93
N THR A 57 -8.49 23.91 17.26
CA THR A 57 -9.78 23.39 17.74
C THR A 57 -10.43 22.48 16.70
N VAL A 58 -10.40 22.87 15.42
CA VAL A 58 -10.91 22.03 14.32
C VAL A 58 -10.11 20.73 14.23
N LEU A 59 -8.79 20.78 14.26
CA LEU A 59 -7.95 19.57 14.25
C LEU A 59 -8.26 18.65 15.43
N ASN A 60 -8.43 19.18 16.63
CA ASN A 60 -8.78 18.42 17.82
C ASN A 60 -10.16 17.75 17.69
N ASN A 61 -11.14 18.44 17.14
CA ASN A 61 -12.47 17.88 16.89
C ASN A 61 -12.43 16.78 15.81
N PHE A 62 -11.68 17.00 14.73
CA PHE A 62 -11.48 16.00 13.69
C PHE A 62 -10.77 14.73 14.25
N ALA A 63 -9.80 14.92 15.13
CA ALA A 63 -9.02 13.88 15.76
C ALA A 63 -9.84 12.94 16.67
N LYS A 64 -10.97 13.40 17.24
CA LYS A 64 -11.86 12.58 18.08
C LYS A 64 -12.40 11.34 17.35
N THR A 65 -12.61 11.46 16.04
CA THR A 65 -13.20 10.39 15.21
C THR A 65 -12.22 9.77 14.23
N HIS A 66 -11.03 10.36 14.05
CA HIS A 66 -10.06 9.94 13.05
C HIS A 66 -8.71 9.52 13.68
N ALA A 67 -8.05 8.55 13.06
CA ALA A 67 -6.71 8.15 13.47
C ALA A 67 -5.68 9.28 13.25
N LYS A 68 -4.63 9.34 14.07
CA LYS A 68 -3.56 10.35 14.00
C LYS A 68 -3.00 10.52 12.57
N ARG A 69 -2.79 9.42 11.84
CA ARG A 69 -2.34 9.46 10.45
C ARG A 69 -3.33 10.15 9.50
N THR A 70 -4.62 9.99 9.73
CA THR A 70 -5.68 10.63 8.93
C THR A 70 -5.71 12.13 9.22
N THR A 71 -5.64 12.51 10.50
CA THR A 71 -5.55 13.92 10.94
C THR A 71 -4.30 14.60 10.37
N ALA A 72 -3.15 13.92 10.38
CA ALA A 72 -1.93 14.41 9.76
C ALA A 72 -2.08 14.64 8.25
N GLY A 73 -2.79 13.74 7.56
CA GLY A 73 -3.11 13.89 6.13
C GLY A 73 -4.00 15.10 5.85
N PHE A 74 -5.05 15.28 6.64
CA PHE A 74 -5.96 16.43 6.59
C PHE A 74 -5.19 17.75 6.80
N HIS A 75 -4.39 17.82 7.88
CA HIS A 75 -3.53 18.96 8.14
C HIS A 75 -2.56 19.25 6.97
N LYS A 76 -1.88 18.23 6.45
CA LYS A 76 -0.90 18.40 5.37
C LYS A 76 -1.52 19.01 4.10
N GLN A 77 -2.73 18.60 3.75
CA GLN A 77 -3.42 19.11 2.56
C GLN A 77 -3.87 20.55 2.74
N ILE A 78 -4.44 20.89 3.90
CA ILE A 78 -4.83 22.28 4.22
C ILE A 78 -3.59 23.18 4.27
N ARG A 79 -2.53 22.74 4.96
CA ARG A 79 -1.30 23.51 5.09
C ARG A 79 -0.67 23.86 3.74
N ALA A 80 -0.70 22.93 2.78
CA ALA A 80 -0.17 23.20 1.44
C ALA A 80 -0.92 24.39 0.77
N ALA A 81 -2.25 24.41 0.83
CA ALA A 81 -3.04 25.52 0.28
C ALA A 81 -2.84 26.82 1.07
N VAL A 82 -2.71 26.74 2.40
CA VAL A 82 -2.49 27.92 3.28
C VAL A 82 -1.13 28.57 3.03
N ILE A 83 -0.09 27.78 2.75
CA ILE A 83 1.24 28.32 2.41
C ILE A 83 1.17 29.07 1.07
N ASP A 84 0.56 28.49 0.05
CA ASP A 84 0.40 29.15 -1.25
C ASP A 84 -0.41 30.46 -1.10
N ALA A 85 -1.50 30.45 -0.31
CA ALA A 85 -2.29 31.66 -0.04
C ALA A 85 -1.51 32.75 0.73
N LEU A 86 -0.57 32.36 1.60
CA LEU A 86 0.31 33.29 2.31
C LEU A 86 1.31 33.92 1.34
N GLU A 87 1.92 33.13 0.47
CA GLU A 87 2.89 33.57 -0.55
C GLU A 87 2.23 34.49 -1.58
N GLU A 88 0.98 34.23 -1.94
CA GLU A 88 0.15 35.06 -2.82
C GLU A 88 -0.39 36.32 -2.13
N GLY A 89 -0.15 36.52 -0.82
CA GLY A 89 -0.63 37.69 -0.06
C GLY A 89 -2.13 37.69 0.23
N ILE A 90 -2.86 36.59 -0.02
CA ILE A 90 -4.30 36.45 0.26
C ILE A 90 -4.57 36.46 1.77
N ILE A 91 -3.67 35.87 2.54
CA ILE A 91 -3.65 35.91 4.00
C ILE A 91 -2.32 36.42 4.52
N LYS A 92 -2.33 37.01 5.73
CA LYS A 92 -1.14 37.63 6.33
C LYS A 92 -0.39 36.70 7.29
N THR A 93 -1.01 35.61 7.73
CA THR A 93 -0.43 34.73 8.76
C THR A 93 -0.72 33.27 8.46
N ASP A 94 0.29 32.39 8.63
CA ASP A 94 0.13 30.93 8.60
C ASP A 94 -0.48 30.44 9.91
N PHE A 95 -1.79 30.29 9.96
CA PHE A 95 -2.50 29.74 11.11
C PHE A 95 -2.32 28.23 11.29
N THR A 96 -1.74 27.53 10.31
CA THR A 96 -1.45 26.09 10.40
C THR A 96 -0.09 25.80 11.04
N ARG A 97 0.72 26.84 11.27
CA ARG A 97 2.07 26.72 11.85
C ARG A 97 2.04 26.09 13.24
N LYS A 98 2.95 25.14 13.50
CA LYS A 98 3.09 24.45 14.79
C LYS A 98 1.78 23.79 15.27
N ALA A 99 0.94 23.29 14.35
CA ALA A 99 -0.24 22.54 14.72
C ALA A 99 0.14 21.22 15.43
N ILE A 100 -0.59 20.90 16.48
CA ILE A 100 -0.42 19.65 17.24
C ILE A 100 -1.35 18.59 16.64
N ILE A 101 -0.77 17.50 16.16
CA ILE A 101 -1.51 16.43 15.53
C ILE A 101 -1.76 15.29 16.52
N THR A 102 -3.02 15.10 16.86
CA THR A 102 -3.52 13.98 17.66
C THR A 102 -4.42 13.09 16.82
N GLY A 103 -5.01 12.07 17.41
CA GLY A 103 -5.98 11.20 16.75
C GLY A 103 -6.43 10.09 17.67
N ARG A 104 -7.52 9.43 17.27
CA ARG A 104 -8.04 8.28 17.98
C ARG A 104 -7.00 7.15 17.99
N GLU A 105 -6.73 6.59 19.15
CA GLU A 105 -5.89 5.41 19.27
C GLU A 105 -6.58 4.19 18.66
N LYS A 106 -5.80 3.29 18.08
CA LYS A 106 -6.30 2.00 17.63
C LYS A 106 -6.46 1.09 18.83
N VAL A 107 -7.65 0.55 19.04
CA VAL A 107 -7.97 -0.36 20.15
C VAL A 107 -7.33 -1.75 19.97
N THR A 108 -6.88 -2.12 18.78
CA THR A 108 -6.29 -3.44 18.51
C THR A 108 -5.07 -3.32 17.60
N GLU A 109 -3.97 -3.93 17.99
CA GLU A 109 -2.86 -4.23 17.08
C GLU A 109 -3.31 -5.31 16.11
N LYS A 110 -3.50 -4.92 14.84
CA LYS A 110 -3.75 -5.91 13.78
C LYS A 110 -2.44 -6.61 13.47
N VAL A 111 -2.48 -7.95 13.45
CA VAL A 111 -1.38 -8.75 12.91
C VAL A 111 -1.09 -8.26 11.49
N MET A 112 0.15 -7.88 11.22
CA MET A 112 0.54 -7.31 9.93
C MET A 112 0.95 -8.36 8.92
N PHE A 113 1.46 -9.50 9.37
CA PHE A 113 1.99 -10.59 8.54
C PHE A 113 1.93 -11.92 9.30
N HIS A 114 1.92 -13.01 8.57
CA HIS A 114 1.95 -14.37 9.09
C HIS A 114 3.36 -14.79 9.52
N SER A 115 3.44 -15.70 10.48
CA SER A 115 4.62 -16.52 10.73
C SER A 115 4.93 -17.41 9.52
N TYR A 116 6.11 -18.03 9.50
CA TYR A 116 6.49 -18.97 8.43
C TYR A 116 5.54 -20.16 8.34
N SER A 117 5.13 -20.75 9.47
CA SER A 117 4.20 -21.88 9.53
C SER A 117 2.80 -21.53 9.04
N GLU A 118 2.25 -20.38 9.45
CA GLU A 118 0.95 -19.90 8.97
C GLU A 118 0.97 -19.63 7.46
N TRP A 119 2.06 -19.02 6.96
CA TRP A 119 2.25 -18.83 5.53
C TRP A 119 2.30 -20.16 4.76
N GLN A 120 3.01 -21.18 5.28
CA GLN A 120 3.04 -22.51 4.67
C GLN A 120 1.64 -23.13 4.63
N THR A 121 0.87 -23.04 5.71
CA THR A 121 -0.52 -23.53 5.78
C THR A 121 -1.38 -22.85 4.73
N LEU A 122 -1.28 -21.53 4.59
CA LEU A 122 -2.03 -20.76 3.61
C LEU A 122 -1.71 -21.14 2.18
N ILE A 123 -0.42 -21.23 1.81
CA ILE A 123 -0.03 -21.57 0.43
C ILE A 123 -0.39 -23.01 0.08
N GLN A 124 -0.32 -23.96 1.02
CA GLN A 124 -0.73 -25.36 0.79
C GLN A 124 -2.24 -25.45 0.52
N ALA A 125 -3.05 -24.72 1.26
CA ALA A 125 -4.50 -24.67 1.06
C ALA A 125 -4.91 -24.01 -0.27
N THR A 126 -4.12 -23.06 -0.76
CA THR A 126 -4.46 -22.25 -1.95
C THR A 126 -3.84 -22.74 -3.25
N CYS A 127 -2.71 -23.45 -3.20
CA CYS A 127 -1.99 -23.89 -4.40
C CYS A 127 -2.74 -24.95 -5.23
N ILE A 128 -3.63 -25.73 -4.62
CA ILE A 128 -4.43 -26.79 -5.26
C ILE A 128 -5.83 -26.34 -5.67
N SER A 129 -6.23 -25.13 -5.24
CA SER A 129 -7.57 -24.59 -5.48
C SER A 129 -7.70 -24.06 -6.90
N THR A 130 -8.82 -24.33 -7.55
CA THR A 130 -9.20 -23.72 -8.83
C THR A 130 -9.97 -22.40 -8.64
N ASN A 131 -10.31 -22.03 -7.42
CA ASN A 131 -10.97 -20.79 -7.09
C ASN A 131 -10.09 -19.58 -7.43
N SER A 132 -10.66 -18.58 -8.11
CA SER A 132 -9.90 -17.39 -8.52
C SER A 132 -9.38 -16.57 -7.35
N TYR A 133 -10.09 -16.52 -6.23
CA TYR A 133 -9.66 -15.77 -5.05
C TYR A 133 -8.50 -16.46 -4.35
N ASP A 134 -8.53 -17.78 -4.21
CA ASP A 134 -7.43 -18.56 -3.65
C ASP A 134 -6.17 -18.41 -4.50
N PHE A 135 -6.32 -18.47 -5.83
CA PHE A 135 -5.21 -18.26 -6.76
C PHE A 135 -4.59 -16.85 -6.63
N ILE A 136 -5.42 -15.80 -6.50
CA ILE A 136 -4.95 -14.43 -6.28
C ILE A 136 -4.18 -14.32 -4.96
N ILE A 137 -4.68 -14.96 -3.89
CA ILE A 137 -4.02 -15.00 -2.57
C ILE A 137 -2.69 -15.75 -2.68
N TYR A 138 -2.70 -16.95 -3.26
CA TYR A 138 -1.50 -17.75 -3.50
C TYR A 138 -0.44 -16.97 -4.25
N LEU A 139 -0.81 -16.36 -5.37
CA LEU A 139 0.13 -15.63 -6.21
C LEU A 139 0.75 -14.44 -5.46
N SER A 140 -0.03 -13.68 -4.69
CA SER A 140 0.50 -12.61 -3.85
C SER A 140 1.41 -13.12 -2.74
N ALA A 141 1.06 -14.22 -2.07
CA ALA A 141 1.86 -14.83 -1.01
C ALA A 141 3.22 -15.34 -1.52
N MET A 142 3.26 -15.89 -2.74
CA MET A 142 4.47 -16.43 -3.36
C MET A 142 5.37 -15.39 -4.03
N THR A 143 4.80 -14.27 -4.48
CA THR A 143 5.54 -13.29 -5.29
C THR A 143 5.75 -11.94 -4.60
N GLY A 144 4.98 -11.64 -3.57
CA GLY A 144 4.98 -10.33 -2.91
C GLY A 144 4.38 -9.20 -3.76
N LEU A 145 3.67 -9.52 -4.85
CA LEU A 145 3.02 -8.52 -5.72
C LEU A 145 1.92 -7.75 -5.00
N ARG A 146 1.75 -6.47 -5.36
CA ARG A 146 0.63 -5.65 -4.89
C ARG A 146 -0.68 -6.12 -5.53
N PHE A 147 -1.82 -5.90 -4.87
CA PHE A 147 -3.13 -6.32 -5.39
C PHE A 147 -3.37 -5.89 -6.84
N ALA A 148 -3.16 -4.62 -7.15
CA ALA A 148 -3.33 -4.11 -8.51
C ALA A 148 -2.33 -4.70 -9.53
N GLU A 149 -1.12 -5.07 -9.10
CA GLU A 149 -0.13 -5.76 -9.92
C GLU A 149 -0.59 -7.20 -10.22
N VAL A 150 -1.04 -7.94 -9.20
CA VAL A 150 -1.58 -9.30 -9.35
C VAL A 150 -2.75 -9.31 -10.33
N LEU A 151 -3.70 -8.39 -10.17
CA LEU A 151 -4.87 -8.30 -11.05
C LEU A 151 -4.51 -7.85 -12.49
N GLY A 152 -3.39 -7.15 -12.65
CA GLY A 152 -2.89 -6.70 -13.95
C GLY A 152 -2.08 -7.74 -14.72
N LEU A 153 -1.74 -8.88 -14.12
CA LEU A 153 -0.97 -9.92 -14.81
C LEU A 153 -1.78 -10.57 -15.92
N THR A 154 -1.16 -10.70 -17.09
CA THR A 154 -1.68 -11.40 -18.26
C THR A 154 -0.86 -12.66 -18.55
N VAL A 155 -1.37 -13.51 -19.42
CA VAL A 155 -0.63 -14.71 -19.87
C VAL A 155 0.72 -14.32 -20.48
N ALA A 156 0.78 -13.22 -21.24
CA ALA A 156 2.01 -12.71 -21.87
C ALA A 156 3.09 -12.27 -20.85
N ASP A 157 2.72 -11.95 -19.63
CA ASP A 157 3.67 -11.51 -18.60
C ASP A 157 4.43 -12.70 -17.95
N ILE A 158 4.05 -13.93 -18.27
CA ILE A 158 4.62 -15.14 -17.67
C ILE A 158 5.57 -15.82 -18.66
N ASN A 159 6.86 -15.80 -18.38
CA ASN A 159 7.83 -16.57 -19.15
C ASN A 159 8.11 -17.91 -18.48
N PHE A 160 7.49 -18.97 -18.99
CA PHE A 160 7.63 -20.32 -18.46
C PHE A 160 9.03 -20.93 -18.70
N LYS A 161 9.73 -20.52 -19.76
CA LYS A 161 11.07 -21.03 -20.09
C LYS A 161 12.13 -20.45 -19.16
N SER A 162 12.15 -19.14 -19.00
CA SER A 162 13.10 -18.44 -18.12
C SER A 162 12.63 -18.35 -16.66
N LYS A 163 11.44 -18.84 -16.34
CA LYS A 163 10.83 -18.81 -14.99
C LYS A 163 10.69 -17.41 -14.41
N LEU A 164 10.18 -16.49 -15.21
CA LEU A 164 10.08 -15.07 -14.87
C LEU A 164 8.65 -14.57 -14.98
N ILE A 165 8.30 -13.63 -14.12
CA ILE A 165 7.09 -12.81 -14.24
C ILE A 165 7.51 -11.37 -14.47
N VAL A 166 6.99 -10.74 -15.52
CA VAL A 166 7.20 -9.33 -15.83
C VAL A 166 6.10 -8.50 -15.20
N VAL A 167 6.46 -7.53 -14.37
CA VAL A 167 5.53 -6.60 -13.71
C VAL A 167 5.74 -5.23 -14.33
N ASN A 168 4.90 -4.83 -15.27
CA ASN A 168 5.02 -3.57 -16.01
C ASN A 168 3.73 -2.74 -16.01
N LYS A 169 2.63 -3.28 -15.49
CA LYS A 169 1.31 -2.65 -15.46
C LYS A 169 0.51 -3.05 -14.23
N THR A 170 -0.57 -2.36 -13.99
CA THR A 170 -1.54 -2.62 -12.92
C THR A 170 -2.94 -2.60 -13.49
N TRP A 171 -3.90 -3.23 -12.79
CA TRP A 171 -5.32 -3.12 -13.11
C TRP A 171 -6.01 -2.10 -12.20
N ASP A 172 -6.84 -1.22 -12.78
CA ASP A 172 -7.66 -0.29 -12.02
C ASP A 172 -8.90 -0.99 -11.43
N TYR A 173 -8.72 -1.64 -10.32
CA TYR A 173 -9.79 -2.36 -9.62
C TYR A 173 -10.82 -1.47 -8.91
N LYS A 174 -10.57 -0.14 -8.84
CA LYS A 174 -11.49 0.82 -8.21
C LYS A 174 -12.54 1.36 -9.17
N TYR A 175 -12.09 1.77 -10.34
CA TYR A 175 -12.94 2.43 -11.35
C TYR A 175 -13.13 1.58 -12.59
N HIS A 176 -12.44 0.43 -12.68
CA HIS A 176 -12.48 -0.50 -13.82
C HIS A 176 -12.15 0.16 -15.17
N THR A 177 -11.29 1.18 -15.16
CA THR A 177 -10.90 1.94 -16.37
C THR A 177 -9.87 1.21 -17.23
N GLY A 178 -9.47 -0.01 -16.86
CA GLY A 178 -8.50 -0.79 -17.64
C GLY A 178 -7.11 -0.89 -16.98
N PHE A 179 -6.12 -1.18 -17.80
CA PHE A 179 -4.73 -1.19 -17.37
C PHE A 179 -4.22 0.22 -17.09
N LYS A 180 -3.40 0.33 -16.07
CA LYS A 180 -2.68 1.56 -15.70
C LYS A 180 -1.19 1.28 -15.59
N PRO A 181 -0.34 2.28 -15.79
CA PRO A 181 1.08 2.16 -15.48
C PRO A 181 1.27 1.85 -14.00
N THR A 182 2.42 1.29 -13.66
CA THR A 182 2.82 1.08 -12.27
C THR A 182 2.99 2.44 -11.56
N LYS A 183 2.92 2.43 -10.22
CA LYS A 183 2.95 3.66 -9.41
C LYS A 183 4.21 4.51 -9.65
N ASN A 184 5.34 3.88 -9.94
CA ASN A 184 6.67 4.49 -10.18
C ASN A 184 7.49 3.58 -11.08
N SER A 185 8.54 4.11 -11.69
CA SER A 185 9.46 3.36 -12.56
C SER A 185 10.09 2.14 -11.85
N SER A 186 10.47 2.26 -10.59
CA SER A 186 11.00 1.15 -9.78
C SER A 186 10.02 0.00 -9.55
N SER A 187 8.73 0.20 -9.81
CA SER A 187 7.72 -0.86 -9.76
C SER A 187 7.72 -1.72 -11.03
N ILE A 188 8.31 -1.23 -12.14
CA ILE A 188 8.56 -2.05 -13.34
C ILE A 188 9.74 -2.95 -13.02
N ARG A 189 9.51 -4.26 -13.03
CA ARG A 189 10.52 -5.25 -12.66
C ARG A 189 10.18 -6.61 -13.19
N THR A 190 11.17 -7.46 -13.21
CA THR A 190 11.03 -8.91 -13.45
C THR A 190 11.33 -9.64 -12.14
N ILE A 191 10.54 -10.66 -11.83
CA ILE A 191 10.73 -11.48 -10.64
C ILE A 191 10.91 -12.95 -11.02
N ASP A 192 11.86 -13.61 -10.40
CA ASP A 192 12.05 -15.05 -10.52
C ASP A 192 10.95 -15.80 -9.78
N VAL A 193 10.47 -16.88 -10.39
CA VAL A 193 9.38 -17.71 -9.86
C VAL A 193 9.79 -19.17 -9.88
N ASP A 194 9.53 -19.86 -8.79
CA ASP A 194 9.82 -21.28 -8.67
C ASP A 194 8.93 -22.15 -9.58
N THR A 195 9.43 -23.36 -9.86
CA THR A 195 8.76 -24.28 -10.79
C THR A 195 7.37 -24.71 -10.32
N LYS A 196 7.12 -24.82 -9.00
CA LYS A 196 5.81 -25.20 -8.47
C LYS A 196 4.79 -24.08 -8.69
N THR A 197 5.18 -22.84 -8.42
CA THR A 197 4.33 -21.67 -8.69
C THR A 197 3.99 -21.54 -10.18
N LEU A 198 4.95 -21.76 -11.07
CA LEU A 198 4.69 -21.80 -12.51
C LEU A 198 3.74 -22.92 -12.91
N HIS A 199 3.84 -24.08 -12.26
CA HIS A 199 2.92 -25.19 -12.50
C HIS A 199 1.48 -24.83 -12.08
N VAL A 200 1.30 -24.19 -10.92
CA VAL A 200 -0.02 -23.67 -10.47
C VAL A 200 -0.57 -22.68 -11.50
N ILE A 201 0.22 -21.69 -11.94
CA ILE A 201 -0.19 -20.73 -12.98
C ILE A 201 -0.61 -21.44 -14.27
N LYS A 202 0.18 -22.41 -14.73
CA LYS A 202 -0.10 -23.19 -15.95
C LYS A 202 -1.41 -23.99 -15.83
N ASN A 203 -1.67 -24.57 -14.68
CA ASN A 203 -2.91 -25.31 -14.42
C ASN A 203 -4.14 -24.37 -14.45
N ILE A 204 -4.04 -23.18 -13.86
CA ILE A 204 -5.11 -22.18 -13.93
C ILE A 204 -5.37 -21.73 -15.38
N ILE A 205 -4.31 -21.44 -16.15
CA ILE A 205 -4.43 -21.05 -17.55
C ILE A 205 -5.15 -22.14 -18.36
N ARG A 206 -4.79 -23.40 -18.13
CA ARG A 206 -5.40 -24.57 -18.80
C ARG A 206 -6.87 -24.75 -18.37
N ALA A 207 -7.15 -24.76 -17.07
CA ALA A 207 -8.47 -24.99 -16.52
C ALA A 207 -9.48 -23.93 -17.02
N ARG A 208 -9.02 -22.68 -17.17
CA ARG A 208 -9.85 -21.55 -17.66
C ARG A 208 -9.79 -21.38 -19.17
N LYS A 209 -9.09 -22.26 -19.89
CA LYS A 209 -9.00 -22.26 -21.36
C LYS A 209 -8.56 -20.90 -21.93
N PHE A 210 -7.65 -20.18 -21.23
CA PHE A 210 -7.10 -18.94 -21.75
C PHE A 210 -6.32 -19.18 -23.05
N LYS A 211 -6.70 -18.47 -24.10
CA LYS A 211 -6.12 -18.63 -25.45
C LYS A 211 -5.31 -17.43 -25.88
N LEU A 212 -5.62 -16.24 -25.36
CA LEU A 212 -5.03 -14.99 -25.82
C LEU A 212 -3.97 -14.50 -24.82
N PRO A 213 -2.82 -14.00 -25.30
CA PRO A 213 -1.74 -13.51 -24.44
C PRO A 213 -2.16 -12.39 -23.48
N GLN A 214 -3.10 -11.55 -23.88
CA GLN A 214 -3.57 -10.40 -23.10
C GLN A 214 -4.65 -10.72 -22.07
N GLN A 215 -5.11 -11.97 -21.99
CA GLN A 215 -6.09 -12.38 -20.96
C GLN A 215 -5.46 -12.31 -19.57
N LYS A 216 -6.20 -11.72 -18.63
CA LYS A 216 -5.76 -11.56 -17.24
C LYS A 216 -5.90 -12.90 -16.50
N ILE A 217 -4.79 -13.42 -15.97
CA ILE A 217 -4.75 -14.75 -15.35
C ILE A 217 -5.59 -14.86 -14.06
N CYS A 218 -5.98 -13.74 -13.48
CA CYS A 218 -6.76 -13.64 -12.25
C CYS A 218 -8.28 -13.48 -12.47
N GLU A 219 -8.74 -13.39 -13.72
CA GLU A 219 -10.19 -13.36 -14.02
C GLU A 219 -10.86 -14.64 -13.60
N ASN A 220 -12.10 -14.54 -13.11
CA ASN A 220 -12.94 -15.70 -12.88
C ASN A 220 -13.54 -16.20 -14.23
N GLU A 221 -14.35 -17.26 -14.18
CA GLU A 221 -14.98 -17.86 -15.36
C GLU A 221 -15.86 -16.86 -16.15
N ASN A 222 -16.37 -15.83 -15.47
CA ASN A 222 -17.19 -14.77 -16.08
C ASN A 222 -16.36 -13.55 -16.54
N GLY A 223 -15.02 -13.65 -16.59
CA GLY A 223 -14.14 -12.55 -16.99
C GLY A 223 -14.04 -11.41 -15.96
N LYS A 224 -14.53 -11.62 -14.73
CA LYS A 224 -14.54 -10.59 -13.68
C LYS A 224 -13.37 -10.72 -12.73
N LEU A 225 -12.86 -9.58 -12.28
CA LEU A 225 -11.83 -9.45 -11.24
C LEU A 225 -12.47 -8.99 -9.92
N PRO A 226 -11.97 -9.45 -8.75
CA PRO A 226 -12.49 -9.03 -7.46
C PRO A 226 -12.10 -7.58 -7.14
N VAL A 227 -12.94 -6.92 -6.33
CA VAL A 227 -12.58 -5.67 -5.66
C VAL A 227 -11.86 -5.97 -4.34
N SER A 228 -11.13 -4.98 -3.82
CA SER A 228 -10.31 -5.15 -2.61
C SER A 228 -11.10 -5.63 -1.39
N ALA A 229 -12.35 -5.20 -1.22
CA ALA A 229 -13.19 -5.64 -0.10
C ALA A 229 -13.54 -7.14 -0.19
N THR A 230 -13.85 -7.62 -1.40
CA THR A 230 -14.21 -9.03 -1.64
C THR A 230 -13.04 -9.96 -1.34
N ILE A 231 -11.83 -9.64 -1.84
CA ILE A 231 -10.67 -10.49 -1.62
C ILE A 231 -10.22 -10.49 -0.15
N ASN A 232 -10.33 -9.36 0.55
CA ASN A 232 -10.01 -9.31 1.98
C ASN A 232 -10.99 -10.14 2.81
N ARG A 233 -12.29 -10.08 2.52
CA ARG A 233 -13.31 -10.92 3.19
C ARG A 233 -13.08 -12.41 2.91
N HIS A 234 -12.68 -12.77 1.69
CA HIS A 234 -12.37 -14.15 1.36
C HIS A 234 -11.12 -14.64 2.10
N LEU A 235 -10.06 -13.83 2.15
CA LEU A 235 -8.84 -14.12 2.90
C LEU A 235 -9.12 -14.27 4.41
N GLU A 236 -9.93 -13.40 5.00
CA GLU A 236 -10.36 -13.49 6.40
C GLU A 236 -11.03 -14.84 6.69
N LYS A 237 -12.05 -15.21 5.92
CA LYS A 237 -12.73 -16.51 6.05
C LYS A 237 -11.79 -17.70 5.86
N LEU A 238 -10.82 -17.58 4.97
CA LEU A 238 -9.83 -18.64 4.73
C LEU A 238 -8.88 -18.75 5.94
N CYS A 239 -8.42 -17.64 6.48
CA CYS A 239 -7.60 -17.62 7.69
C CYS A 239 -8.34 -18.25 8.90
N ASP A 240 -9.61 -17.89 9.08
CA ASP A 240 -10.46 -18.47 10.14
C ASP A 240 -10.60 -20.00 9.96
N LYS A 241 -10.88 -20.47 8.74
CA LYS A 241 -10.98 -21.89 8.42
C LYS A 241 -9.67 -22.66 8.69
N LEU A 242 -8.53 -22.02 8.44
CA LEU A 242 -7.20 -22.60 8.63
C LEU A 242 -6.67 -22.43 10.05
N ASN A 243 -7.42 -21.74 10.93
CA ASN A 243 -7.03 -21.38 12.29
C ASN A 243 -5.67 -20.66 12.35
N ILE A 244 -5.47 -19.69 11.46
CA ILE A 244 -4.31 -18.81 11.38
C ILE A 244 -4.71 -17.36 11.58
N ALA A 245 -3.74 -16.49 11.91
CA ALA A 245 -4.01 -15.08 12.15
C ALA A 245 -4.63 -14.39 10.92
N SER A 246 -5.67 -13.58 11.13
CA SER A 246 -6.29 -12.81 10.04
C SER A 246 -5.43 -11.61 9.67
N ILE A 247 -5.05 -11.52 8.40
CA ILE A 247 -4.28 -10.41 7.83
C ILE A 247 -5.03 -9.78 6.65
N SER A 248 -4.62 -8.56 6.27
CA SER A 248 -5.11 -7.97 5.02
C SER A 248 -4.41 -8.58 3.80
N PHE A 249 -4.99 -8.42 2.60
CA PHE A 249 -4.31 -8.83 1.36
C PHE A 249 -2.90 -8.18 1.22
N HIS A 250 -2.75 -6.93 1.66
CA HIS A 250 -1.42 -6.30 1.68
C HIS A 250 -0.48 -6.95 2.70
N GLY A 251 -1.02 -7.57 3.74
CA GLY A 251 -0.28 -8.38 4.70
C GLY A 251 0.42 -9.58 4.06
N LEU A 252 -0.12 -10.17 2.97
CA LEU A 252 0.55 -11.24 2.22
C LEU A 252 1.91 -10.79 1.67
N ARG A 253 1.98 -9.57 1.16
CA ARG A 253 3.23 -8.96 0.70
C ARG A 253 4.19 -8.69 1.86
N HIS A 254 3.68 -8.25 3.00
CA HIS A 254 4.47 -8.10 4.22
C HIS A 254 5.00 -9.45 4.69
N THR A 255 4.17 -10.49 4.71
CA THR A 255 4.56 -11.87 5.03
C THR A 255 5.70 -12.35 4.10
N HIS A 256 5.54 -12.18 2.78
CA HIS A 256 6.56 -12.55 1.81
C HIS A 256 7.92 -11.89 2.10
N ALA A 257 7.91 -10.60 2.33
CA ALA A 257 9.13 -9.85 2.64
C ALA A 257 9.75 -10.24 3.99
N SER A 258 8.92 -10.40 5.03
CA SER A 258 9.36 -10.82 6.37
C SER A 258 10.03 -12.18 6.33
N ILE A 259 9.46 -13.13 5.61
CA ILE A 259 10.03 -14.48 5.46
C ILE A 259 11.38 -14.44 4.75
N LEU A 260 11.49 -13.67 3.66
CA LEU A 260 12.75 -13.56 2.93
C LEU A 260 13.85 -12.94 3.81
N LEU A 261 13.56 -11.87 4.52
CA LEU A 261 14.49 -11.24 5.46
C LEU A 261 14.86 -12.20 6.59
N PHE A 262 13.89 -12.84 7.23
CA PHE A 262 14.14 -13.81 8.29
C PHE A 262 15.00 -15.01 7.84
N LYS A 263 14.95 -15.36 6.55
CA LYS A 263 15.80 -16.37 5.91
C LYS A 263 17.12 -15.78 5.37
N ASN A 264 17.53 -14.62 5.85
CA ASN A 264 18.79 -13.96 5.54
C ASN A 264 18.94 -13.52 4.05
N VAL A 265 17.82 -13.32 3.33
CA VAL A 265 17.90 -12.72 2.01
C VAL A 265 18.24 -11.24 2.15
N ASN A 266 19.24 -10.78 1.42
CA ASN A 266 19.71 -9.39 1.48
C ASN A 266 18.56 -8.39 1.24
N ILE A 267 18.48 -7.35 2.08
CA ILE A 267 17.40 -6.36 2.06
C ILE A 267 17.29 -5.61 0.73
N LEU A 268 18.40 -5.38 0.02
CA LEU A 268 18.38 -4.77 -1.31
C LEU A 268 17.66 -5.68 -2.32
N SER A 269 17.92 -6.99 -2.24
CA SER A 269 17.26 -7.99 -3.09
C SER A 269 15.77 -8.07 -2.80
N VAL A 270 15.38 -8.05 -1.52
CA VAL A 270 13.97 -8.00 -1.12
C VAL A 270 13.31 -6.69 -1.60
N SER A 271 13.95 -5.55 -1.43
CA SER A 271 13.46 -4.24 -1.87
C SER A 271 13.22 -4.19 -3.39
N ARG A 272 14.19 -4.69 -4.19
CA ARG A 272 14.09 -4.80 -5.65
C ARG A 272 12.95 -5.73 -6.07
N ARG A 273 12.86 -6.92 -5.46
CA ARG A 273 11.79 -7.90 -5.73
C ARG A 273 10.41 -7.29 -5.46
N LEU A 274 10.27 -6.53 -4.40
CA LEU A 274 9.03 -5.83 -4.06
C LEU A 274 8.77 -4.61 -4.97
N GLY A 275 9.76 -4.02 -5.61
CA GLY A 275 9.64 -2.78 -6.37
C GLY A 275 9.35 -1.58 -5.47
N HIS A 276 10.14 -1.43 -4.40
CA HIS A 276 10.18 -0.22 -3.60
C HIS A 276 11.07 0.81 -4.29
N LYS A 277 10.65 2.09 -4.26
CA LYS A 277 11.44 3.19 -4.84
C LYS A 277 12.77 3.38 -4.08
N ASP A 278 12.72 3.12 -2.77
CA ASP A 278 13.82 3.35 -1.85
C ASP A 278 13.89 2.18 -0.85
N VAL A 279 15.10 1.74 -0.56
CA VAL A 279 15.40 0.69 0.43
C VAL A 279 14.94 1.10 1.83
N THR A 280 14.99 2.40 2.15
CA THR A 280 14.50 2.95 3.42
C THR A 280 13.04 2.60 3.70
N THR A 281 12.21 2.44 2.64
CA THR A 281 10.84 1.93 2.77
C THR A 281 10.83 0.50 3.30
N THR A 282 11.75 -0.36 2.84
CA THR A 282 11.85 -1.74 3.34
C THR A 282 12.40 -1.74 4.76
N GLN A 283 13.45 -0.97 5.03
CA GLN A 283 14.04 -0.86 6.36
C GLN A 283 13.02 -0.39 7.40
N SER A 284 12.30 0.70 7.14
CA SER A 284 11.34 1.26 8.11
C SER A 284 10.16 0.32 8.42
N VAL A 285 9.72 -0.47 7.45
CA VAL A 285 8.62 -1.43 7.63
C VAL A 285 9.07 -2.68 8.40
N TYR A 286 10.31 -3.13 8.18
CA TYR A 286 10.83 -4.40 8.72
C TYR A 286 11.95 -4.20 9.76
N LEU A 287 12.02 -3.01 10.36
CA LEU A 287 13.07 -2.63 11.32
C LEU A 287 13.22 -3.64 12.48
N HIS A 288 12.12 -4.18 12.98
CA HIS A 288 12.14 -5.17 14.06
C HIS A 288 12.82 -6.49 13.65
N ILE A 289 12.58 -6.97 12.43
CA ILE A 289 13.23 -8.18 11.88
C ILE A 289 14.71 -7.92 11.66
N ILE A 290 15.05 -6.74 11.15
CA ILE A 290 16.44 -6.33 10.90
C ILE A 290 17.22 -6.30 12.21
N LYS A 291 16.65 -5.76 13.30
CA LYS A 291 17.28 -5.76 14.62
C LYS A 291 17.54 -7.18 15.16
N GLU A 292 16.56 -8.10 15.01
CA GLU A 292 16.77 -9.51 15.39
C GLU A 292 17.89 -10.18 14.57
N MET A 293 18.02 -9.82 13.29
CA MET A 293 19.12 -10.29 12.44
C MET A 293 20.46 -9.72 12.91
N GLU A 294 20.55 -8.42 13.18
CA GLU A 294 21.77 -7.75 13.68
C GLU A 294 22.27 -8.37 14.97
N GLU A 295 21.37 -8.72 15.90
CA GLU A 295 21.74 -9.42 17.13
C GLU A 295 22.34 -10.81 16.88
N ARG A 296 21.79 -11.55 15.91
CA ARG A 296 22.32 -12.88 15.50
C ARG A 296 23.68 -12.73 14.79
N GLU A 297 23.79 -11.74 13.91
CA GLU A 297 25.03 -11.45 13.17
C GLU A 297 26.14 -11.01 14.12
N THR A 298 25.83 -10.18 15.12
CA THR A 298 26.80 -9.77 16.15
C THR A 298 27.36 -10.98 16.89
N LYS A 299 26.52 -11.94 17.30
CA LYS A 299 26.99 -13.19 17.94
C LYS A 299 27.87 -14.02 17.00
N LEU A 300 27.54 -14.07 15.71
CA LEU A 300 28.34 -14.77 14.71
C LEU A 300 29.69 -14.09 14.48
N ILE A 301 29.73 -12.76 14.39
CA ILE A 301 30.95 -11.98 14.26
C ILE A 301 31.88 -12.24 15.45
N MET A 302 31.34 -12.18 16.66
CA MET A 302 32.15 -12.47 17.87
C MET A 302 32.72 -13.90 17.84
N LYS A 303 31.92 -14.86 17.40
CA LYS A 303 32.38 -16.27 17.28
C LYS A 303 33.50 -16.42 16.23
N ILE A 304 33.39 -15.75 15.08
CA ILE A 304 34.41 -15.72 14.03
C ILE A 304 35.71 -15.10 14.56
N MET A 305 35.62 -13.94 15.23
CA MET A 305 36.78 -13.24 15.79
C MET A 305 37.47 -14.07 16.88
N MET A 306 36.71 -14.73 17.75
CA MET A 306 37.29 -15.63 18.77
C MET A 306 38.00 -16.82 18.14
N LYS A 307 37.48 -17.40 17.07
CA LYS A 307 38.10 -18.53 16.38
C LYS A 307 39.42 -18.13 15.69
N ALA A 308 39.46 -16.94 15.11
CA ALA A 308 40.67 -16.43 14.47
C ALA A 308 41.85 -16.14 15.46
N LEU A 309 41.56 -16.08 16.77
CA LEU A 309 42.58 -15.94 17.80
C LEU A 309 43.06 -17.26 18.40
N SER A 310 42.39 -18.38 18.05
CA SER A 310 42.66 -19.72 18.54
C SER A 310 43.37 -20.63 17.52
N GLU A 311 43.59 -20.16 16.31
CA GLU A 311 44.47 -20.73 15.26
C GLU A 311 45.83 -19.99 15.24
#